data_244491fa71f4885fe2b9345a6824dbd0
#
_entry.id   244491fa71f4885fe2b9345a6824dbd0
#
_cell.length_a   1.000
_cell.length_b   1.000
_cell.length_c   1.000
_cell.angle_alpha   90.00
_cell.angle_beta   90.00
_cell.angle_gamma   90.00
#
_symmetry.space_group_name_H-M   'P 1'
#
loop_
_entity.id
_entity.type
_entity.pdbx_description
1 polymer ?
#
loop_
_entity_poly.entity_id
_entity_poly.type
_entity_poly.pdbx_seq_one_letter_code
_entity_poly.pdbx_strand_id
1 'polypeptide(L)'
;MDKKKKKKKASRLISRFRGLIQACAALVTNIHLPNFFKGGIYQGKGKAVCVPGLNCYSCPAASGACPIGAFQAVVGSSKFSFSYYITGFLILIGVLLGRFVCGFLCPFGWLQDLLHKIPGKKLSTKKLKPLRYLKYAVLLLAVVLLPALVVNDVGMGDPFFCKYICPQGVLEGAIPLSAVNEGIRSALGSLFTQKLIILVVVVVLSILFYRPFCKWICPLGAFYALMNKVSLLGIKVDEHKCVSCGNCAKACKMDVDITKSPNH
;
A
#
# COMPACT_ATOMS: atom_id res chain seq x y z
N MET A 1 10.52 36.97 12.48
CA MET A 1 9.29 36.50 11.84
C MET A 1 9.55 35.83 10.48
N ASP A 2 10.58 36.16 9.78
CA ASP A 2 10.86 35.71 8.39
C ASP A 2 11.34 34.24 8.27
N LYS A 3 12.19 33.74 9.18
CA LYS A 3 12.65 32.34 9.18
C LYS A 3 11.51 31.31 9.29
N LYS A 4 10.44 31.64 10.02
CA LYS A 4 9.28 30.76 10.21
C LYS A 4 8.42 30.69 8.93
N LYS A 5 8.30 31.81 8.19
CA LYS A 5 7.62 31.89 6.87
C LYS A 5 8.39 31.12 5.80
N LYS A 6 9.72 31.27 5.71
CA LYS A 6 10.60 30.52 4.78
C LYS A 6 10.53 28.99 5.02
N LYS A 7 10.60 28.53 6.28
CA LYS A 7 10.43 27.10 6.61
C LYS A 7 9.05 26.55 6.22
N LYS A 8 7.99 27.35 6.40
CA LYS A 8 6.62 26.93 6.03
C LYS A 8 6.46 26.84 4.50
N LYS A 9 7.12 27.72 3.73
CA LYS A 9 7.14 27.73 2.26
C LYS A 9 7.91 26.53 1.72
N ALA A 10 9.10 26.22 2.25
CA ALA A 10 9.91 25.05 1.87
C ALA A 10 9.19 23.72 2.18
N SER A 11 8.57 23.57 3.35
CA SER A 11 7.77 22.40 3.72
C SER A 11 6.58 22.16 2.78
N ARG A 12 5.90 23.22 2.35
CA ARG A 12 4.80 23.14 1.36
C ARG A 12 5.32 22.71 -0.02
N LEU A 13 6.47 23.22 -0.44
CA LEU A 13 7.09 22.88 -1.71
C LEU A 13 7.45 21.39 -1.75
N ILE A 14 8.14 20.87 -0.74
CA ILE A 14 8.50 19.46 -0.62
C ILE A 14 7.25 18.56 -0.62
N SER A 15 6.18 18.95 0.08
CA SER A 15 4.95 18.17 0.10
C SER A 15 4.22 18.17 -1.25
N ARG A 16 4.34 19.23 -2.05
CA ARG A 16 3.81 19.30 -3.43
C ARG A 16 4.59 18.41 -4.37
N PHE A 17 5.94 18.47 -4.33
CA PHE A 17 6.79 17.57 -5.13
C PHE A 17 6.51 16.10 -4.83
N ARG A 18 6.36 15.73 -3.56
CA ARG A 18 6.00 14.36 -3.20
C ARG A 18 4.66 13.94 -3.80
N GLY A 19 3.63 14.79 -3.70
CA GLY A 19 2.32 14.53 -4.27
C GLY A 19 2.34 14.38 -5.79
N LEU A 20 3.16 15.20 -6.46
CA LEU A 20 3.36 15.12 -7.92
C LEU A 20 4.02 13.79 -8.31
N ILE A 21 5.10 13.40 -7.64
CA ILE A 21 5.79 12.12 -7.89
C ILE A 21 4.82 10.95 -7.69
N GLN A 22 4.00 10.97 -6.64
CA GLN A 22 2.99 9.93 -6.39
C GLN A 22 1.91 9.90 -7.48
N ALA A 23 1.45 11.07 -7.95
CA ALA A 23 0.49 11.16 -9.05
C ALA A 23 1.08 10.60 -10.35
N CYS A 24 2.31 10.99 -10.68
CA CYS A 24 3.01 10.45 -11.85
C CYS A 24 3.21 8.93 -11.74
N ALA A 25 3.61 8.42 -10.57
CA ALA A 25 3.76 6.99 -10.34
C ALA A 25 2.42 6.25 -10.48
N ALA A 26 1.32 6.82 -9.96
CA ALA A 26 -0.02 6.25 -10.12
C ALA A 26 -0.47 6.22 -11.58
N LEU A 27 -0.17 7.27 -12.37
CA LEU A 27 -0.48 7.32 -13.80
C LEU A 27 0.34 6.31 -14.60
N VAL A 28 1.64 6.19 -14.34
CA VAL A 28 2.52 5.24 -15.02
C VAL A 28 2.11 3.79 -14.71
N THR A 29 1.74 3.49 -13.47
CA THR A 29 1.29 2.15 -13.10
C THR A 29 -0.12 1.82 -13.60
N ASN A 30 -0.91 2.83 -14.00
CA ASN A 30 -2.28 2.69 -14.50
C ASN A 30 -2.46 3.41 -15.85
N ILE A 31 -1.57 3.15 -16.81
CA ILE A 31 -1.53 3.87 -18.09
C ILE A 31 -2.74 3.57 -18.99
N HIS A 32 -3.40 2.41 -18.81
CA HIS A 32 -4.52 1.97 -19.65
C HIS A 32 -5.88 2.54 -19.16
N LEU A 33 -5.93 3.82 -18.81
CA LEU A 33 -7.14 4.51 -18.34
C LEU A 33 -8.39 4.33 -19.25
N PRO A 34 -8.28 4.29 -20.59
CA PRO A 34 -9.44 4.07 -21.45
C PRO A 34 -10.19 2.75 -21.19
N ASN A 35 -9.55 1.74 -20.60
CA ASN A 35 -10.17 0.48 -20.27
C ASN A 35 -11.23 0.58 -19.17
N PHE A 36 -11.23 1.64 -18.37
CA PHE A 36 -12.32 1.93 -17.43
C PHE A 36 -13.67 2.13 -18.16
N PHE A 37 -13.64 2.73 -19.34
CA PHE A 37 -14.85 2.95 -20.15
C PHE A 37 -15.21 1.74 -21.00
N LYS A 38 -14.23 0.90 -21.35
CA LYS A 38 -14.45 -0.32 -22.14
C LYS A 38 -14.94 -1.51 -21.30
N GLY A 39 -14.89 -1.41 -19.97
CA GLY A 39 -15.28 -2.49 -19.04
C GLY A 39 -14.41 -3.75 -19.14
N GLY A 40 -13.21 -3.66 -19.69
CA GLY A 40 -12.27 -4.78 -19.87
C GLY A 40 -10.99 -4.61 -19.07
N ILE A 41 -10.43 -5.72 -18.58
CA ILE A 41 -9.15 -5.73 -17.88
C ILE A 41 -8.02 -5.85 -18.91
N TYR A 42 -7.01 -4.97 -18.84
CA TYR A 42 -5.81 -5.11 -19.65
C TYR A 42 -5.09 -6.45 -19.37
N GLN A 43 -4.82 -7.23 -20.41
CA GLN A 43 -4.19 -8.56 -20.31
C GLN A 43 -2.83 -8.65 -21.07
N GLY A 44 -2.21 -7.53 -21.36
CA GLY A 44 -0.95 -7.50 -22.09
C GLY A 44 0.25 -7.99 -21.26
N LYS A 45 1.39 -8.18 -21.92
CA LYS A 45 2.66 -8.67 -21.33
C LYS A 45 3.13 -7.87 -20.09
N GLY A 46 2.73 -6.60 -19.96
CA GLY A 46 3.05 -5.77 -18.78
C GLY A 46 2.52 -6.36 -17.46
N LYS A 47 1.42 -7.11 -17.49
CA LYS A 47 0.87 -7.77 -16.29
C LYS A 47 1.78 -8.86 -15.70
N ALA A 48 2.75 -9.37 -16.46
CA ALA A 48 3.75 -10.30 -15.95
C ALA A 48 4.80 -9.60 -15.07
N VAL A 49 4.92 -8.27 -15.16
CA VAL A 49 5.87 -7.48 -14.37
C VAL A 49 5.18 -6.92 -13.13
N CYS A 50 5.83 -7.03 -11.97
CA CYS A 50 5.32 -6.43 -10.74
C CYS A 50 5.62 -4.93 -10.66
N VAL A 51 4.65 -4.17 -10.15
CA VAL A 51 4.87 -2.77 -9.76
C VAL A 51 5.32 -2.69 -8.30
N PRO A 52 6.12 -1.69 -7.90
CA PRO A 52 6.65 -1.63 -6.54
C PRO A 52 5.58 -1.30 -5.47
N GLY A 53 4.47 -0.65 -5.86
CA GLY A 53 3.39 -0.22 -4.97
C GLY A 53 2.21 -1.19 -4.91
N LEU A 54 1.25 -0.87 -4.05
CA LEU A 54 -0.02 -1.58 -4.00
C LEU A 54 -0.90 -1.10 -5.16
N ASN A 55 -1.10 -1.95 -6.17
CA ASN A 55 -1.93 -1.70 -7.36
C ASN A 55 -2.67 -2.98 -7.73
N CYS A 56 -3.99 -2.92 -7.94
CA CYS A 56 -4.76 -4.14 -8.12
C CYS A 56 -4.55 -4.77 -9.49
N TYR A 57 -4.30 -6.09 -9.54
CA TYR A 57 -4.23 -6.85 -10.81
C TYR A 57 -5.53 -6.75 -11.61
N SER A 58 -6.68 -6.75 -10.93
CA SER A 58 -8.00 -6.65 -11.57
C SER A 58 -8.39 -5.22 -11.97
N CYS A 59 -7.51 -4.23 -11.77
CA CYS A 59 -7.74 -2.88 -12.26
C CYS A 59 -7.72 -2.85 -13.79
N PRO A 60 -8.74 -2.28 -14.46
CA PRO A 60 -8.76 -2.14 -15.92
C PRO A 60 -7.56 -1.40 -16.48
N ALA A 61 -7.11 -0.36 -15.78
CA ALA A 61 -6.00 0.50 -16.21
C ALA A 61 -4.62 -0.03 -15.83
N ALA A 62 -4.50 -1.00 -14.92
CA ALA A 62 -3.22 -1.44 -14.39
C ALA A 62 -2.32 -2.07 -15.47
N SER A 63 -1.12 -1.51 -15.60
CA SER A 63 -0.08 -1.99 -16.53
C SER A 63 0.73 -3.17 -15.96
N GLY A 64 0.78 -3.33 -14.64
CA GLY A 64 1.54 -4.36 -13.97
C GLY A 64 0.79 -5.03 -12.81
N ALA A 65 1.36 -6.10 -12.26
CA ALA A 65 0.78 -6.88 -11.18
C ALA A 65 1.11 -6.32 -9.80
N CYS A 66 0.17 -6.50 -8.85
CA CYS A 66 0.43 -6.24 -7.44
C CYS A 66 1.41 -7.28 -6.88
N PRO A 67 2.53 -6.86 -6.25
CA PRO A 67 3.52 -7.81 -5.76
C PRO A 67 3.01 -8.71 -4.63
N ILE A 68 2.07 -8.21 -3.79
CA ILE A 68 1.46 -9.04 -2.74
C ILE A 68 0.48 -10.06 -3.32
N GLY A 69 -0.31 -9.68 -4.33
CA GLY A 69 -1.19 -10.63 -5.02
C GLY A 69 -0.40 -11.73 -5.74
N ALA A 70 0.65 -11.32 -6.46
CA ALA A 70 1.54 -12.27 -7.13
C ALA A 70 2.29 -13.17 -6.13
N PHE A 71 2.73 -12.65 -4.99
CA PHE A 71 3.39 -13.43 -3.94
C PHE A 71 2.44 -14.47 -3.32
N GLN A 72 1.18 -14.11 -3.04
CA GLN A 72 0.18 -15.07 -2.57
C GLN A 72 -0.07 -16.20 -3.59
N ALA A 73 -0.14 -15.85 -4.88
CA ALA A 73 -0.29 -16.87 -5.93
C ALA A 73 0.90 -17.83 -5.96
N VAL A 74 2.13 -17.32 -5.80
CA VAL A 74 3.34 -18.16 -5.72
C VAL A 74 3.34 -19.04 -4.49
N VAL A 75 2.98 -18.52 -3.33
CA VAL A 75 2.89 -19.30 -2.08
C VAL A 75 1.80 -20.35 -2.19
N GLY A 76 0.63 -20.01 -2.74
CA GLY A 76 -0.48 -20.95 -2.94
C GLY A 76 -0.20 -22.03 -3.98
N SER A 77 0.70 -21.79 -4.94
CA SER A 77 1.14 -22.77 -5.95
C SER A 77 2.45 -23.49 -5.60
N SER A 78 2.98 -23.30 -4.40
CA SER A 78 4.30 -23.82 -3.98
C SER A 78 4.43 -25.36 -4.08
N LYS A 79 3.31 -26.09 -4.02
CA LYS A 79 3.27 -27.55 -4.25
C LYS A 79 3.60 -27.96 -5.69
N PHE A 80 3.36 -27.08 -6.67
CA PHE A 80 3.60 -27.34 -8.09
C PHE A 80 4.92 -26.73 -8.57
N SER A 81 5.11 -25.44 -8.34
CA SER A 81 6.34 -24.73 -8.66
C SER A 81 6.45 -23.43 -7.88
N PHE A 82 7.64 -23.12 -7.36
CA PHE A 82 7.90 -21.87 -6.68
C PHE A 82 8.58 -20.87 -7.62
N SER A 83 7.92 -19.74 -7.91
CA SER A 83 8.49 -18.69 -8.75
C SER A 83 9.37 -17.75 -7.92
N TYR A 84 10.67 -17.87 -8.07
CA TYR A 84 11.66 -17.02 -7.38
C TYR A 84 11.64 -15.56 -7.87
N TYR A 85 11.08 -15.30 -9.07
CA TYR A 85 11.01 -13.95 -9.63
C TYR A 85 10.32 -12.97 -8.70
N ILE A 86 9.14 -13.32 -8.19
CA ILE A 86 8.33 -12.42 -7.34
C ILE A 86 9.03 -12.15 -6.01
N THR A 87 9.57 -13.20 -5.41
CA THR A 87 10.32 -13.10 -4.15
C THR A 87 11.58 -12.27 -4.33
N GLY A 88 12.34 -12.51 -5.39
CA GLY A 88 13.52 -11.74 -5.75
C GLY A 88 13.21 -10.27 -6.04
N PHE A 89 12.12 -10.00 -6.77
CA PHE A 89 11.65 -8.63 -7.03
C PHE A 89 11.32 -7.88 -5.73
N LEU A 90 10.56 -8.51 -4.83
CA LEU A 90 10.19 -7.91 -3.53
C LEU A 90 11.43 -7.62 -2.67
N ILE A 91 12.39 -8.56 -2.62
CA ILE A 91 13.64 -8.40 -1.88
C ILE A 91 14.48 -7.29 -2.50
N LEU A 92 14.65 -7.30 -3.83
CA LEU A 92 15.42 -6.30 -4.56
C LEU A 92 14.88 -4.88 -4.31
N ILE A 93 13.60 -4.66 -4.53
CA ILE A 93 12.96 -3.36 -4.29
C ILE A 93 13.00 -3.00 -2.80
N GLY A 94 12.83 -3.97 -1.92
CA GLY A 94 12.93 -3.78 -0.46
C GLY A 94 14.31 -3.33 -0.01
N VAL A 95 15.38 -3.93 -0.54
CA VAL A 95 16.77 -3.56 -0.24
C VAL A 95 17.15 -2.23 -0.88
N LEU A 96 16.75 -1.97 -2.12
CA LEU A 96 17.07 -0.72 -2.80
C LEU A 96 16.33 0.47 -2.19
N LEU A 97 15.01 0.38 -2.07
CA LEU A 97 14.14 1.51 -1.78
C LEU A 97 13.47 1.44 -0.38
N GLY A 98 13.32 0.26 0.19
CA GLY A 98 12.65 0.06 1.47
C GLY A 98 11.29 0.76 1.55
N ARG A 99 11.05 1.53 2.61
CA ARG A 99 9.80 2.28 2.82
C ARG A 99 9.62 3.50 1.93
N PHE A 100 10.63 3.86 1.14
CA PHE A 100 10.52 4.94 0.18
C PHE A 100 9.42 4.66 -0.86
N VAL A 101 9.26 3.39 -1.26
CA VAL A 101 8.16 2.93 -2.13
C VAL A 101 6.80 3.36 -1.58
N CYS A 102 6.54 3.10 -0.29
CA CYS A 102 5.26 3.47 0.35
C CYS A 102 5.04 4.99 0.40
N GLY A 103 6.13 5.76 0.44
CA GLY A 103 6.09 7.22 0.51
C GLY A 103 5.86 7.91 -0.82
N PHE A 104 6.40 7.37 -1.91
CA PHE A 104 6.51 8.06 -3.19
C PHE A 104 5.92 7.32 -4.38
N LEU A 105 5.89 5.99 -4.38
CA LEU A 105 5.51 5.19 -5.55
C LEU A 105 4.15 4.47 -5.39
N CYS A 106 3.60 4.39 -4.18
CA CYS A 106 2.39 3.62 -3.94
C CYS A 106 1.11 4.43 -4.25
N PRO A 107 0.28 4.03 -5.25
CA PRO A 107 -0.97 4.71 -5.60
C PRO A 107 -1.97 4.76 -4.44
N PHE A 108 -2.14 3.65 -3.73
CA PHE A 108 -3.04 3.61 -2.57
C PHE A 108 -2.58 4.48 -1.40
N GLY A 109 -1.26 4.64 -1.23
CA GLY A 109 -0.71 5.59 -0.28
C GLY A 109 -1.02 7.05 -0.65
N TRP A 110 -1.03 7.37 -1.95
CA TRP A 110 -1.41 8.68 -2.47
C TRP A 110 -2.88 8.98 -2.24
N LEU A 111 -3.77 8.01 -2.50
CA LEU A 111 -5.20 8.12 -2.22
C LEU A 111 -5.47 8.47 -0.74
N GLN A 112 -4.84 7.74 0.20
CA GLN A 112 -4.98 8.03 1.62
C GLN A 112 -4.46 9.43 1.99
N ASP A 113 -3.39 9.90 1.34
CA ASP A 113 -2.88 11.27 1.53
C ASP A 113 -3.88 12.33 1.03
N LEU A 114 -4.60 12.06 -0.08
CA LEU A 114 -5.66 12.93 -0.59
C LEU A 114 -6.86 12.97 0.35
N LEU A 115 -7.34 11.81 0.80
CA LEU A 115 -8.44 11.72 1.77
C LEU A 115 -8.11 12.44 3.08
N HIS A 116 -6.86 12.33 3.54
CA HIS A 116 -6.43 13.04 4.75
C HIS A 116 -6.36 14.56 4.59
N LYS A 117 -6.37 15.12 3.37
CA LYS A 117 -6.45 16.58 3.16
C LYS A 117 -7.84 17.15 3.38
N ILE A 118 -8.89 16.32 3.33
CA ILE A 118 -10.27 16.76 3.60
C ILE A 118 -10.33 17.37 5.00
N PRO A 119 -10.91 18.56 5.15
CA PRO A 119 -11.02 19.22 6.45
C PRO A 119 -11.87 18.39 7.43
N GLY A 120 -11.43 18.30 8.68
CA GLY A 120 -12.09 17.51 9.71
C GLY A 120 -11.17 17.29 10.92
N LYS A 121 -11.68 16.66 11.97
CA LYS A 121 -10.92 16.31 13.17
C LYS A 121 -9.80 15.33 12.80
N LYS A 122 -8.54 15.70 13.09
CA LYS A 122 -7.37 14.85 12.85
C LYS A 122 -6.93 14.24 14.16
N LEU A 123 -6.94 12.91 14.21
CA LEU A 123 -6.59 12.14 15.40
C LEU A 123 -5.15 11.63 15.30
N SER A 124 -4.43 11.63 16.42
CA SER A 124 -3.10 11.03 16.51
C SER A 124 -3.18 9.55 16.86
N THR A 125 -2.33 8.75 16.21
CA THR A 125 -2.24 7.30 16.44
C THR A 125 -1.28 6.92 17.57
N LYS A 126 -0.80 7.88 18.37
CA LYS A 126 0.20 7.63 19.44
C LYS A 126 -0.25 6.60 20.48
N LYS A 127 -1.56 6.61 20.82
CA LYS A 127 -2.15 5.63 21.77
C LYS A 127 -2.34 4.24 21.15
N LEU A 128 -2.39 4.13 19.82
CA LEU A 128 -2.65 2.90 19.07
C LEU A 128 -1.35 2.23 18.58
N LYS A 129 -0.25 2.40 19.33
CA LYS A 129 1.06 1.80 18.99
C LYS A 129 1.01 0.27 18.78
N PRO A 130 0.34 -0.54 19.63
CA PRO A 130 0.31 -1.99 19.46
C PRO A 130 -0.36 -2.41 18.14
N LEU A 131 -1.30 -1.62 17.63
CA LEU A 131 -1.98 -1.93 16.36
C LEU A 131 -1.03 -1.95 15.15
N ARG A 132 0.17 -1.38 15.27
CA ARG A 132 1.20 -1.43 14.21
C ARG A 132 1.75 -2.84 13.97
N TYR A 133 1.61 -3.73 14.93
CA TYR A 133 2.04 -5.12 14.79
C TYR A 133 1.04 -5.96 14.00
N LEU A 134 -0.23 -5.52 13.92
CA LEU A 134 -1.29 -6.22 13.18
C LEU A 134 -0.90 -6.48 11.71
N LYS A 135 -0.22 -5.54 11.04
CA LYS A 135 0.24 -5.74 9.65
C LYS A 135 1.20 -6.91 9.48
N TYR A 136 2.02 -7.23 10.50
CA TYR A 136 2.92 -8.40 10.46
C TYR A 136 2.13 -9.69 10.66
N ALA A 137 1.11 -9.67 11.52
CA ALA A 137 0.19 -10.79 11.65
C ALA A 137 -0.58 -11.03 10.33
N VAL A 138 -1.07 -9.97 9.67
CA VAL A 138 -1.70 -10.07 8.35
C VAL A 138 -0.73 -10.60 7.30
N LEU A 139 0.52 -10.14 7.28
CA LEU A 139 1.55 -10.66 6.37
C LEU A 139 1.79 -12.15 6.59
N LEU A 140 1.97 -12.58 7.84
CA LEU A 140 2.28 -13.97 8.14
C LEU A 140 1.05 -14.88 7.92
N LEU A 141 -0.11 -14.51 8.47
CA LEU A 141 -1.31 -15.35 8.43
C LEU A 141 -1.99 -15.29 7.06
N ALA A 142 -2.37 -14.09 6.58
CA ALA A 142 -3.23 -13.97 5.41
C ALA A 142 -2.47 -14.01 4.06
N VAL A 143 -1.15 -13.75 4.07
CA VAL A 143 -0.35 -13.73 2.83
C VAL A 143 0.52 -14.98 2.68
N VAL A 144 0.97 -15.58 3.78
CA VAL A 144 1.87 -16.75 3.75
C VAL A 144 1.13 -18.02 4.19
N LEU A 145 0.66 -18.09 5.44
CA LEU A 145 0.16 -19.34 6.02
C LEU A 145 -1.16 -19.79 5.36
N LEU A 146 -2.17 -18.93 5.28
CA LEU A 146 -3.47 -19.33 4.74
C LEU A 146 -3.40 -19.76 3.27
N PRO A 147 -2.73 -19.03 2.35
CA PRO A 147 -2.57 -19.50 0.97
C PRO A 147 -1.77 -20.81 0.85
N ALA A 148 -0.84 -21.09 1.77
CA ALA A 148 -0.06 -22.32 1.75
C ALA A 148 -0.83 -23.54 2.29
N LEU A 149 -1.71 -23.33 3.28
CA LEU A 149 -2.40 -24.41 3.99
C LEU A 149 -3.80 -24.72 3.42
N VAL A 150 -4.54 -23.65 3.05
CA VAL A 150 -5.91 -23.78 2.53
C VAL A 150 -5.86 -23.78 1.01
N VAL A 151 -5.95 -24.98 0.45
CA VAL A 151 -5.94 -25.18 -1.01
C VAL A 151 -7.34 -25.55 -1.51
N ASN A 152 -7.65 -25.15 -2.73
CA ASN A 152 -8.88 -25.48 -3.43
C ASN A 152 -8.84 -26.92 -3.94
N ASP A 153 -9.95 -27.44 -4.49
CA ASP A 153 -10.08 -28.77 -5.06
C ASP A 153 -9.03 -29.06 -6.16
N VAL A 154 -8.52 -28.02 -6.81
CA VAL A 154 -7.45 -28.10 -7.83
C VAL A 154 -6.04 -28.11 -7.18
N GLY A 155 -5.95 -28.01 -5.85
CA GLY A 155 -4.66 -27.98 -5.13
C GLY A 155 -3.96 -26.62 -5.11
N MET A 156 -4.62 -25.54 -5.56
CA MET A 156 -4.07 -24.18 -5.52
C MET A 156 -4.61 -23.42 -4.31
N GLY A 157 -3.74 -22.67 -3.63
CA GLY A 157 -4.11 -21.87 -2.47
C GLY A 157 -4.86 -20.58 -2.86
N ASP A 158 -5.88 -20.25 -2.09
CA ASP A 158 -6.64 -19.01 -2.26
C ASP A 158 -5.83 -17.78 -1.80
N PRO A 159 -5.85 -16.66 -2.53
CA PRO A 159 -5.18 -15.43 -2.13
C PRO A 159 -6.00 -14.68 -1.04
N PHE A 160 -5.96 -15.17 0.20
CA PHE A 160 -6.81 -14.73 1.30
C PHE A 160 -6.81 -13.21 1.54
N PHE A 161 -5.64 -12.58 1.55
CA PHE A 161 -5.57 -11.14 1.74
C PHE A 161 -6.29 -10.38 0.62
N CYS A 162 -6.05 -10.75 -0.64
CA CYS A 162 -6.68 -10.12 -1.79
C CYS A 162 -8.18 -10.39 -1.87
N LYS A 163 -8.59 -11.63 -1.51
CA LYS A 163 -9.98 -12.09 -1.59
C LYS A 163 -10.86 -11.46 -0.49
N TYR A 164 -10.36 -11.34 0.75
CA TYR A 164 -11.19 -10.98 1.90
C TYR A 164 -10.86 -9.63 2.54
N ILE A 165 -9.62 -9.14 2.47
CA ILE A 165 -9.17 -7.98 3.26
C ILE A 165 -8.84 -6.76 2.40
N CYS A 166 -8.28 -6.94 1.19
CA CYS A 166 -7.74 -5.86 0.38
C CYS A 166 -8.84 -4.94 -0.18
N PRO A 167 -8.90 -3.65 0.20
CA PRO A 167 -9.88 -2.70 -0.31
C PRO A 167 -9.56 -2.24 -1.74
N GLN A 168 -8.30 -2.35 -2.17
CA GLN A 168 -7.83 -1.89 -3.48
C GLN A 168 -8.55 -2.62 -4.63
N GLY A 169 -8.83 -3.92 -4.46
CA GLY A 169 -9.52 -4.72 -5.45
C GLY A 169 -10.96 -4.25 -5.71
N VAL A 170 -11.64 -3.73 -4.69
CA VAL A 170 -12.97 -3.13 -4.86
C VAL A 170 -12.85 -1.76 -5.50
N LEU A 171 -11.94 -0.93 -4.99
CA LEU A 171 -11.78 0.45 -5.46
C LEU A 171 -11.39 0.54 -6.93
N GLU A 172 -10.37 -0.21 -7.35
CA GLU A 172 -9.80 -0.11 -8.70
C GLU A 172 -10.36 -1.16 -9.68
N GLY A 173 -10.93 -2.25 -9.18
CA GLY A 173 -11.45 -3.34 -9.99
C GLY A 173 -12.97 -3.43 -9.95
N ALA A 174 -13.55 -3.87 -8.84
CA ALA A 174 -14.96 -4.23 -8.79
C ALA A 174 -15.90 -3.04 -9.06
N ILE A 175 -15.66 -1.87 -8.47
CA ILE A 175 -16.50 -0.68 -8.68
C ILE A 175 -16.49 -0.24 -10.15
N PRO A 176 -15.33 0.02 -10.78
CA PRO A 176 -15.31 0.47 -12.18
C PRO A 176 -15.89 -0.57 -13.14
N LEU A 177 -15.54 -1.85 -12.95
CA LEU A 177 -16.02 -2.91 -13.84
C LEU A 177 -17.53 -3.14 -13.73
N SER A 178 -18.09 -3.13 -12.51
CA SER A 178 -19.53 -3.29 -12.29
C SER A 178 -20.34 -2.07 -12.75
N ALA A 179 -19.73 -0.89 -12.82
CA ALA A 179 -20.40 0.30 -13.33
C ALA A 179 -20.66 0.22 -14.84
N VAL A 180 -19.76 -0.43 -15.59
CA VAL A 180 -19.79 -0.50 -17.06
C VAL A 180 -20.37 -1.84 -17.56
N ASN A 181 -20.14 -2.94 -16.83
CA ASN A 181 -20.51 -4.29 -17.25
C ASN A 181 -21.63 -4.87 -16.38
N GLU A 182 -22.82 -5.06 -16.98
CA GLU A 182 -23.99 -5.59 -16.29
C GLU A 182 -23.82 -7.05 -15.84
N GLY A 183 -23.12 -7.86 -16.62
CA GLY A 183 -22.83 -9.24 -16.25
C GLY A 183 -21.99 -9.35 -15.00
N ILE A 184 -21.01 -8.45 -14.81
CA ILE A 184 -20.22 -8.38 -13.59
C ILE A 184 -21.08 -7.87 -12.42
N ARG A 185 -21.95 -6.90 -12.67
CA ARG A 185 -22.87 -6.35 -11.65
C ARG A 185 -23.82 -7.40 -11.11
N SER A 186 -24.40 -8.23 -11.96
CA SER A 186 -25.30 -9.30 -11.54
C SER A 186 -24.61 -10.44 -10.80
N ALA A 187 -23.30 -10.63 -11.02
CA ALA A 187 -22.47 -11.64 -10.36
C ALA A 187 -21.90 -11.18 -9.01
N LEU A 188 -22.16 -9.94 -8.57
CA LEU A 188 -21.68 -9.42 -7.29
C LEU A 188 -22.40 -10.14 -6.13
N GLY A 189 -21.63 -10.88 -5.32
CA GLY A 189 -22.13 -11.61 -4.16
C GLY A 189 -21.75 -10.95 -2.82
N SER A 190 -21.95 -11.70 -1.73
CA SER A 190 -21.68 -11.27 -0.35
C SER A 190 -20.23 -10.80 -0.12
N LEU A 191 -19.27 -11.38 -0.81
CA LEU A 191 -17.84 -10.96 -0.75
C LEU A 191 -17.63 -9.52 -1.22
N PHE A 192 -18.39 -9.07 -2.22
CA PHE A 192 -18.32 -7.67 -2.65
C PHE A 192 -18.79 -6.73 -1.54
N THR A 193 -19.93 -7.05 -0.90
CA THR A 193 -20.49 -6.24 0.20
C THR A 193 -19.54 -6.17 1.37
N GLN A 194 -18.94 -7.30 1.78
CA GLN A 194 -17.94 -7.34 2.84
C GLN A 194 -16.74 -6.43 2.53
N LYS A 195 -16.19 -6.53 1.34
CA LYS A 195 -15.04 -5.72 0.93
C LYS A 195 -15.38 -4.25 0.73
N LEU A 196 -16.61 -3.94 0.32
CA LEU A 196 -17.11 -2.57 0.23
C LEU A 196 -17.19 -1.93 1.62
N ILE A 197 -17.66 -2.65 2.63
CA ILE A 197 -17.67 -2.20 4.02
C ILE A 197 -16.23 -1.89 4.47
N ILE A 198 -15.28 -2.80 4.19
CA ILE A 198 -13.86 -2.57 4.53
C ILE A 198 -13.33 -1.32 3.83
N LEU A 199 -13.65 -1.12 2.55
CA LEU A 199 -13.25 0.08 1.81
C LEU A 199 -13.81 1.35 2.46
N VAL A 200 -15.10 1.38 2.79
CA VAL A 200 -15.75 2.53 3.46
C VAL A 200 -15.09 2.82 4.81
N VAL A 201 -14.85 1.79 5.63
CA VAL A 201 -14.14 1.94 6.91
C VAL A 201 -12.74 2.52 6.70
N VAL A 202 -11.97 2.02 5.72
CA VAL A 202 -10.62 2.53 5.41
C VAL A 202 -10.68 3.98 4.93
N VAL A 203 -11.67 4.37 4.13
CA VAL A 203 -11.87 5.76 3.67
C VAL A 203 -12.15 6.68 4.86
N VAL A 204 -13.11 6.32 5.72
CA VAL A 204 -13.45 7.10 6.92
C VAL A 204 -12.23 7.23 7.85
N LEU A 205 -11.55 6.13 8.12
CA LEU A 205 -10.33 6.14 8.94
C LEU A 205 -9.23 6.99 8.30
N SER A 206 -9.12 7.04 6.96
CA SER A 206 -8.10 7.83 6.26
C SER A 206 -8.37 9.34 6.34
N ILE A 207 -9.62 9.75 6.52
CA ILE A 207 -9.97 11.14 6.80
C ILE A 207 -9.53 11.53 8.23
N LEU A 208 -9.74 10.64 9.21
CA LEU A 208 -9.44 10.88 10.62
C LEU A 208 -7.95 10.72 10.94
N PHE A 209 -7.34 9.63 10.47
CA PHE A 209 -5.96 9.24 10.75
C PHE A 209 -5.09 9.33 9.51
N TYR A 210 -3.81 9.64 9.70
CA TYR A 210 -2.86 9.65 8.60
C TYR A 210 -2.45 8.22 8.21
N ARG A 211 -2.82 7.77 7.01
CA ARG A 211 -2.49 6.47 6.40
C ARG A 211 -2.79 5.25 7.30
N PRO A 212 -4.01 5.06 7.79
CA PRO A 212 -4.34 3.98 8.73
C PRO A 212 -4.12 2.60 8.14
N PHE A 213 -4.54 2.36 6.90
CA PHE A 213 -4.35 1.08 6.23
C PHE A 213 -2.85 0.71 6.11
N CYS A 214 -2.00 1.66 5.68
CA CYS A 214 -0.56 1.43 5.57
C CYS A 214 0.11 1.20 6.93
N LYS A 215 -0.43 1.80 8.01
CA LYS A 215 0.11 1.63 9.37
C LYS A 215 -0.23 0.28 9.97
N TRP A 216 -1.47 -0.21 9.76
CA TRP A 216 -2.05 -1.29 10.57
C TRP A 216 -2.29 -2.58 9.80
N ILE A 217 -2.67 -2.52 8.53
CA ILE A 217 -3.19 -3.68 7.79
C ILE A 217 -2.28 -4.08 6.62
N CYS A 218 -1.65 -3.13 5.93
CA CYS A 218 -0.96 -3.37 4.67
C CYS A 218 0.23 -4.35 4.81
N PRO A 219 0.18 -5.56 4.20
CA PRO A 219 1.26 -6.53 4.28
C PRO A 219 2.50 -6.10 3.48
N LEU A 220 2.32 -5.38 2.36
CA LEU A 220 3.43 -4.80 1.61
C LEU A 220 4.20 -3.79 2.46
N GLY A 221 3.45 -2.97 3.23
CA GLY A 221 4.04 -2.04 4.20
C GLY A 221 4.75 -2.75 5.38
N ALA A 222 4.33 -3.96 5.73
CA ALA A 222 5.03 -4.79 6.71
C ALA A 222 6.33 -5.34 6.12
N PHE A 223 6.30 -5.89 4.91
CA PHE A 223 7.46 -6.42 4.22
C PHE A 223 8.56 -5.36 4.02
N TYR A 224 8.21 -4.20 3.46
CA TYR A 224 9.17 -3.10 3.31
C TYR A 224 9.65 -2.52 4.64
N ALA A 225 8.89 -2.70 5.73
CA ALA A 225 9.35 -2.31 7.05
C ALA A 225 10.47 -3.21 7.57
N LEU A 226 10.39 -4.52 7.29
CA LEU A 226 11.45 -5.47 7.63
C LEU A 226 12.70 -5.18 6.81
N MET A 227 12.54 -4.97 5.50
CA MET A 227 13.66 -4.67 4.59
C MET A 227 14.29 -3.30 4.85
N ASN A 228 13.56 -2.35 5.46
CA ASN A 228 14.09 -1.01 5.73
C ASN A 228 15.31 -0.97 6.65
N LYS A 229 15.58 -2.05 7.41
CA LYS A 229 16.78 -2.17 8.24
C LYS A 229 18.04 -2.35 7.39
N VAL A 230 17.91 -2.98 6.22
CA VAL A 230 19.01 -3.28 5.29
C VAL A 230 18.94 -2.44 4.01
N SER A 231 17.97 -1.52 3.91
CA SER A 231 17.77 -0.73 2.69
C SER A 231 18.86 0.29 2.47
N LEU A 232 19.24 0.47 1.21
CA LEU A 232 20.23 1.47 0.78
C LEU A 232 19.69 2.89 0.94
N LEU A 233 18.41 3.11 0.61
CA LEU A 233 17.74 4.39 0.81
C LEU A 233 17.07 4.43 2.18
N GLY A 234 17.70 5.12 3.12
CA GLY A 234 17.17 5.33 4.47
C GLY A 234 17.51 6.71 5.00
N ILE A 235 16.66 7.23 5.87
CA ILE A 235 16.95 8.47 6.61
C ILE A 235 17.57 8.07 7.95
N LYS A 236 18.84 8.39 8.16
CA LYS A 236 19.54 8.19 9.42
C LYS A 236 19.64 9.50 10.18
N VAL A 237 19.55 9.45 11.49
CA VAL A 237 19.75 10.58 12.38
C VAL A 237 21.20 10.54 12.88
N ASP A 238 21.92 11.63 12.71
CA ASP A 238 23.22 11.81 13.32
C ASP A 238 23.02 12.15 14.81
N GLU A 239 23.30 11.18 15.66
CA GLU A 239 23.07 11.29 17.11
C GLU A 239 23.98 12.35 17.76
N HIS A 240 25.19 12.55 17.23
CA HIS A 240 26.14 13.57 17.71
C HIS A 240 25.64 15.01 17.42
N LYS A 241 24.85 15.21 16.36
CA LYS A 241 24.27 16.51 16.01
C LYS A 241 22.84 16.67 16.53
N CYS A 242 22.28 15.66 17.15
CA CYS A 242 20.91 15.68 17.65
C CYS A 242 20.84 16.40 19.01
N VAL A 243 20.20 17.56 19.03
CA VAL A 243 19.94 18.34 20.27
C VAL A 243 18.63 17.94 20.97
N SER A 244 18.05 16.80 20.64
CA SER A 244 16.82 16.23 21.24
C SER A 244 15.62 17.21 21.32
N CYS A 245 15.54 18.20 20.43
CA CYS A 245 14.50 19.25 20.46
C CYS A 245 13.07 18.75 20.13
N GLY A 246 12.90 17.48 19.70
CA GLY A 246 11.61 16.87 19.39
C GLY A 246 10.89 17.41 18.14
N ASN A 247 11.49 18.32 17.37
CA ASN A 247 10.85 18.91 16.18
C ASN A 247 10.57 17.86 15.08
N CYS A 248 11.44 16.87 14.90
CA CYS A 248 11.23 15.76 13.96
C CYS A 248 10.07 14.86 14.38
N ALA A 249 9.91 14.57 15.67
CA ALA A 249 8.77 13.81 16.19
C ALA A 249 7.43 14.58 16.01
N LYS A 250 7.46 15.91 16.21
CA LYS A 250 6.28 16.79 15.97
C LYS A 250 5.94 16.91 14.50
N ALA A 251 6.93 16.91 13.60
CA ALA A 251 6.72 16.98 12.15
C ALA A 251 6.31 15.63 11.53
N CYS A 252 6.54 14.52 12.23
CA CYS A 252 6.28 13.17 11.72
C CYS A 252 4.78 12.86 11.72
N LYS A 253 4.16 12.86 10.54
CA LYS A 253 2.75 12.47 10.37
C LYS A 253 2.48 11.00 10.69
N MET A 254 3.52 10.18 10.73
CA MET A 254 3.41 8.76 11.09
C MET A 254 3.42 8.52 12.60
N ASP A 255 3.51 9.57 13.42
CA ASP A 255 3.58 9.49 14.90
C ASP A 255 4.74 8.63 15.41
N VAL A 256 5.88 8.64 14.72
CA VAL A 256 7.11 7.98 15.16
C VAL A 256 7.92 8.95 16.03
N ASP A 257 8.32 8.48 17.20
CA ASP A 257 9.20 9.25 18.10
C ASP A 257 10.66 8.99 17.73
N ILE A 258 11.17 9.82 16.83
CA ILE A 258 12.53 9.71 16.30
C ILE A 258 13.57 10.01 17.38
N THR A 259 13.20 10.73 18.43
CA THR A 259 14.14 11.08 19.52
C THR A 259 14.42 9.91 20.46
N LYS A 260 13.46 8.95 20.58
CA LYS A 260 13.63 7.75 21.40
C LYS A 260 14.28 6.59 20.68
N SER A 261 14.13 6.54 19.35
CA SER A 261 14.67 5.47 18.52
C SER A 261 15.09 6.06 17.17
N PRO A 262 16.24 6.78 17.14
CA PRO A 262 16.63 7.57 15.98
C PRO A 262 16.89 6.74 14.72
N ASN A 263 17.38 5.50 14.88
CA ASN A 263 17.83 4.64 13.78
C ASN A 263 17.14 3.26 13.74
N HIS A 264 15.94 3.13 14.36
CA HIS A 264 15.16 1.88 14.39
C HIS A 264 13.87 1.96 13.57
#